data_626c906f583ea94fef918778c641bfaa
#
_entry.id   626c906f583ea94fef918778c641bfaa
#
_cell.length_a   1.000
_cell.length_b   1.000
_cell.length_c   1.000
_cell.angle_alpha   90.00
_cell.angle_beta   90.00
_cell.angle_gamma   90.00
#
_symmetry.space_group_name_H-M   'P 1'
#
loop_
_entity.id
_entity.type
_entity.pdbx_description
1 polymer ?
#
loop_
_entity_poly.entity_id
_entity_poly.type
_entity_poly.pdbx_seq_one_letter_code
_entity_poly.pdbx_strand_id
1 'polypeptide(L)'
;MHQKSIEEAKKRLFSGELVIFPTETVYGIGGNANNHKSIELIYKTKNRPINNPLICHFANIREIEKNFVLKDKDYELANTFWPGPLTLILEKNKQSLISPLLSNNKNHVGCRIPNNEISLSLLSILDFPIAAPSANIATRTSATSIKNLDYKLKEIFYIDGGSSVLGLESTVIQTTNNGCKILRLGSLTIEDIKMKFPKYEINIEQSNVSPGNQLKHYSPIKPIRINVDFIKKNETLLNFGVNKLTSNIKNLNLSIKGNLSDASYNFYNYLNILDNTNCSGIAVAPIPDQGLGKTINDRLKRASYKDDK
;
A
#
# COMPACT_ATOMS: atom_id res chain seq x y z
N MET A 1 -24.17 3.31 -9.87
CA MET A 1 -23.28 2.58 -10.80
C MET A 1 -22.46 1.51 -10.07
N HIS A 2 -21.93 1.78 -8.89
CA HIS A 2 -21.07 0.80 -8.15
C HIS A 2 -21.83 -0.37 -7.51
N GLN A 3 -23.13 -0.25 -7.20
CA GLN A 3 -23.90 -1.29 -6.54
C GLN A 3 -23.87 -2.65 -7.28
N LYS A 4 -24.07 -2.65 -8.59
CA LYS A 4 -24.00 -3.88 -9.41
C LYS A 4 -22.59 -4.49 -9.40
N SER A 5 -21.56 -3.67 -9.43
CA SER A 5 -20.17 -4.14 -9.35
C SER A 5 -19.83 -4.68 -7.98
N ILE A 6 -20.39 -4.12 -6.89
CA ILE A 6 -20.20 -4.61 -5.52
C ILE A 6 -20.90 -5.97 -5.35
N GLU A 7 -22.11 -6.16 -5.85
CA GLU A 7 -22.80 -7.45 -5.81
C GLU A 7 -22.07 -8.54 -6.62
N GLU A 8 -21.53 -8.19 -7.79
CA GLU A 8 -20.73 -9.09 -8.58
C GLU A 8 -19.41 -9.46 -7.86
N ALA A 9 -18.74 -8.48 -7.26
CA ALA A 9 -17.54 -8.70 -6.45
C ALA A 9 -17.82 -9.66 -5.28
N LYS A 10 -18.96 -9.46 -4.58
CA LYS A 10 -19.42 -10.36 -3.52
C LYS A 10 -19.52 -11.80 -4.01
N LYS A 11 -20.22 -12.05 -5.12
CA LYS A 11 -20.39 -13.39 -5.69
C LYS A 11 -19.04 -14.06 -5.98
N ARG A 12 -18.11 -13.32 -6.60
CA ARG A 12 -16.75 -13.82 -6.90
C ARG A 12 -15.94 -14.15 -5.66
N LEU A 13 -16.00 -13.29 -4.63
CA LEU A 13 -15.30 -13.54 -3.37
C LEU A 13 -15.89 -14.78 -2.64
N PHE A 14 -17.20 -14.99 -2.70
CA PHE A 14 -17.85 -16.20 -2.14
C PHE A 14 -17.45 -17.47 -2.92
N SER A 15 -17.27 -17.39 -4.23
CA SER A 15 -16.79 -18.52 -5.04
C SER A 15 -15.27 -18.76 -4.92
N GLY A 16 -14.56 -17.95 -4.11
CA GLY A 16 -13.13 -18.10 -3.88
C GLY A 16 -12.24 -17.40 -4.91
N GLU A 17 -12.84 -16.64 -5.84
CA GLU A 17 -12.14 -15.84 -6.83
C GLU A 17 -11.54 -14.57 -6.21
N LEU A 18 -10.64 -13.90 -6.97
CA LEU A 18 -10.06 -12.63 -6.59
C LEU A 18 -10.83 -11.45 -7.18
N VAL A 19 -10.80 -10.35 -6.46
CA VAL A 19 -11.39 -9.07 -6.89
C VAL A 19 -10.38 -7.95 -6.68
N ILE A 20 -10.27 -7.04 -7.64
CA ILE A 20 -9.52 -5.79 -7.49
C ILE A 20 -10.49 -4.69 -7.07
N PHE A 21 -10.16 -3.98 -6.00
CA PHE A 21 -11.02 -2.95 -5.44
C PHE A 21 -10.23 -1.70 -5.02
N PRO A 22 -10.85 -0.50 -5.09
CA PRO A 22 -10.19 0.74 -4.72
C PRO A 22 -10.04 0.85 -3.22
N THR A 23 -9.01 1.54 -2.75
CA THR A 23 -8.93 2.12 -1.40
C THR A 23 -8.44 3.56 -1.52
N GLU A 24 -8.48 4.31 -0.41
CA GLU A 24 -7.96 5.68 -0.37
C GLU A 24 -6.43 5.73 -0.57
N THR A 25 -5.72 4.63 -0.31
CA THR A 25 -4.26 4.50 -0.43
C THR A 25 -3.83 4.04 -1.82
N VAL A 26 -4.07 2.79 -2.16
CA VAL A 26 -3.80 2.14 -3.45
C VAL A 26 -4.86 1.07 -3.70
N TYR A 27 -5.02 0.63 -4.93
CA TYR A 27 -5.90 -0.51 -5.23
C TYR A 27 -5.38 -1.80 -4.58
N GLY A 28 -6.30 -2.59 -4.05
CA GLY A 28 -6.05 -3.92 -3.51
C GLY A 28 -6.48 -5.03 -4.46
N ILE A 29 -5.75 -6.15 -4.49
CA ILE A 29 -6.21 -7.40 -5.08
C ILE A 29 -6.54 -8.34 -3.94
N GLY A 30 -7.82 -8.68 -3.77
CA GLY A 30 -8.34 -9.33 -2.59
C GLY A 30 -9.00 -10.66 -2.82
N GLY A 31 -8.99 -11.48 -1.79
CA GLY A 31 -9.70 -12.75 -1.68
C GLY A 31 -10.21 -12.98 -0.25
N ASN A 32 -11.07 -13.97 -0.06
CA ASN A 32 -11.61 -14.34 1.24
C ASN A 32 -10.47 -14.74 2.20
N ALA A 33 -10.29 -13.98 3.29
CA ALA A 33 -9.21 -14.18 4.25
C ALA A 33 -9.34 -15.51 5.04
N ASN A 34 -10.54 -16.08 5.13
CA ASN A 34 -10.81 -17.34 5.80
C ASN A 34 -10.56 -18.54 4.86
N ASN A 35 -10.49 -18.31 3.54
CA ASN A 35 -10.33 -19.37 2.56
C ASN A 35 -8.85 -19.53 2.16
N HIS A 36 -8.26 -20.68 2.56
CA HIS A 36 -6.86 -20.98 2.28
C HIS A 36 -6.51 -20.93 0.77
N LYS A 37 -7.40 -21.49 -0.08
CA LYS A 37 -7.19 -21.48 -1.54
C LYS A 37 -7.22 -20.08 -2.14
N SER A 38 -8.09 -19.19 -1.63
CA SER A 38 -8.10 -17.78 -2.07
C SER A 38 -6.79 -17.07 -1.70
N ILE A 39 -6.22 -17.37 -0.53
CA ILE A 39 -4.92 -16.80 -0.12
C ILE A 39 -3.78 -17.33 -1.01
N GLU A 40 -3.74 -18.65 -1.28
CA GLU A 40 -2.77 -19.23 -2.23
C GLU A 40 -2.90 -18.57 -3.61
N LEU A 41 -4.13 -18.35 -4.07
CA LEU A 41 -4.39 -17.72 -5.36
C LEU A 41 -3.85 -16.29 -5.42
N ILE A 42 -3.94 -15.49 -4.33
CA ILE A 42 -3.32 -14.16 -4.26
C ILE A 42 -1.81 -14.26 -4.44
N TYR A 43 -1.13 -15.14 -3.70
CA TYR A 43 0.32 -15.30 -3.81
C TYR A 43 0.74 -15.73 -5.21
N LYS A 44 0.05 -16.72 -5.81
CA LYS A 44 0.30 -17.21 -7.17
C LYS A 44 0.10 -16.13 -8.22
N THR A 45 -1.04 -15.44 -8.18
CA THR A 45 -1.40 -14.40 -9.16
C THR A 45 -0.42 -13.25 -9.17
N LYS A 46 0.05 -12.83 -8.00
CA LYS A 46 1.01 -11.74 -7.86
C LYS A 46 2.48 -12.17 -8.06
N ASN A 47 2.76 -13.45 -8.16
CA ASN A 47 4.13 -13.99 -8.03
C ASN A 47 4.81 -13.49 -6.73
N ARG A 48 4.04 -13.51 -5.62
CA ARG A 48 4.46 -12.98 -4.31
C ARG A 48 5.05 -14.10 -3.45
N PRO A 49 6.22 -13.90 -2.83
CA PRO A 49 6.76 -14.87 -1.88
C PRO A 49 5.80 -15.07 -0.69
N ILE A 50 5.59 -16.34 -0.28
CA ILE A 50 4.67 -16.69 0.83
C ILE A 50 5.12 -16.07 2.16
N ASN A 51 6.42 -15.85 2.35
CA ASN A 51 6.96 -15.21 3.54
C ASN A 51 6.68 -13.68 3.62
N ASN A 52 6.06 -13.09 2.61
CA ASN A 52 5.65 -11.69 2.61
C ASN A 52 4.15 -11.60 2.97
N PRO A 53 3.79 -11.30 4.24
CA PRO A 53 2.42 -11.41 4.72
C PRO A 53 1.45 -10.47 4.02
N LEU A 54 0.15 -10.73 4.17
CA LEU A 54 -0.93 -9.92 3.62
C LEU A 54 -1.59 -9.07 4.72
N ILE A 55 -2.32 -8.03 4.30
CA ILE A 55 -3.15 -7.20 5.18
C ILE A 55 -4.60 -7.65 5.05
N CYS A 56 -5.27 -7.79 6.19
CA CYS A 56 -6.67 -8.13 6.28
C CYS A 56 -7.52 -6.86 6.42
N HIS A 57 -8.54 -6.72 5.57
CA HIS A 57 -9.41 -5.55 5.51
C HIS A 57 -10.78 -5.87 6.09
N PHE A 58 -11.32 -4.96 6.90
CA PHE A 58 -12.56 -5.11 7.66
C PHE A 58 -13.49 -3.92 7.43
N ALA A 59 -14.80 -4.13 7.61
CA ALA A 59 -15.79 -3.07 7.55
C ALA A 59 -15.79 -2.18 8.80
N ASN A 60 -15.52 -2.75 9.96
CA ASN A 60 -15.57 -2.07 11.26
C ASN A 60 -14.75 -2.81 12.34
N ILE A 61 -14.58 -2.18 13.50
CA ILE A 61 -13.81 -2.73 14.63
C ILE A 61 -14.44 -4.01 15.20
N ARG A 62 -15.76 -4.11 15.24
CA ARG A 62 -16.46 -5.31 15.79
C ARG A 62 -16.11 -6.57 15.00
N GLU A 63 -15.94 -6.46 13.67
CA GLU A 63 -15.49 -7.58 12.84
C GLU A 63 -14.03 -7.96 13.10
N ILE A 64 -13.19 -7.00 13.48
CA ILE A 64 -11.80 -7.25 13.90
C ILE A 64 -11.80 -8.02 15.23
N GLU A 65 -12.59 -7.59 16.22
CA GLU A 65 -12.68 -8.19 17.56
C GLU A 65 -13.09 -9.68 17.54
N LYS A 66 -13.87 -10.11 16.54
CA LYS A 66 -14.22 -11.53 16.36
C LYS A 66 -12.98 -12.41 16.10
N ASN A 67 -11.91 -11.84 15.53
CA ASN A 67 -10.75 -12.60 15.08
C ASN A 67 -9.45 -12.25 15.82
N PHE A 68 -9.39 -11.10 16.51
CA PHE A 68 -8.16 -10.54 17.06
C PHE A 68 -8.34 -10.01 18.46
N VAL A 69 -7.23 -9.97 19.21
CA VAL A 69 -7.12 -9.32 20.50
C VAL A 69 -6.64 -7.88 20.30
N LEU A 70 -7.41 -6.90 20.77
CA LEU A 70 -7.01 -5.50 20.77
C LEU A 70 -6.67 -5.08 22.21
N LYS A 71 -5.55 -4.40 22.39
CA LYS A 71 -5.10 -3.77 23.63
C LYS A 71 -5.56 -2.30 23.66
N ASP A 72 -5.49 -1.65 24.81
CA ASP A 72 -5.93 -0.26 24.97
C ASP A 72 -5.30 0.67 23.90
N LYS A 73 -3.99 0.54 23.65
CA LYS A 73 -3.31 1.36 22.62
C LYS A 73 -3.71 1.03 21.19
N ASP A 74 -4.14 -0.21 20.92
CA ASP A 74 -4.71 -0.56 19.62
C ASP A 74 -6.04 0.15 19.43
N TYR A 75 -6.89 0.23 20.45
CA TYR A 75 -8.14 0.98 20.44
C TYR A 75 -7.91 2.49 20.31
N GLU A 76 -6.93 3.07 21.02
CA GLU A 76 -6.58 4.49 20.91
C GLU A 76 -6.24 4.87 19.44
N LEU A 77 -5.36 4.09 18.81
CA LEU A 77 -4.96 4.31 17.41
C LEU A 77 -6.09 4.01 16.42
N ALA A 78 -6.83 2.91 16.63
CA ALA A 78 -7.95 2.50 15.81
C ALA A 78 -9.07 3.54 15.80
N ASN A 79 -9.51 4.00 16.96
CA ASN A 79 -10.58 5.00 17.08
C ASN A 79 -10.18 6.38 16.51
N THR A 80 -8.87 6.67 16.44
CA THR A 80 -8.37 7.94 15.89
C THR A 80 -8.18 7.90 14.40
N PHE A 81 -7.69 6.77 13.84
CA PHE A 81 -7.22 6.70 12.46
C PHE A 81 -7.98 5.70 11.58
N TRP A 82 -8.98 4.99 12.09
CA TRP A 82 -9.88 4.16 11.32
C TRP A 82 -11.29 4.78 11.25
N PRO A 83 -11.94 4.70 10.06
CA PRO A 83 -11.42 4.24 8.76
C PRO A 83 -10.28 5.13 8.25
N GLY A 84 -9.20 4.51 7.71
CA GLY A 84 -8.06 5.30 7.23
C GLY A 84 -6.80 4.51 6.91
N PRO A 85 -5.68 5.23 6.63
CA PRO A 85 -4.45 4.65 6.11
C PRO A 85 -3.55 4.04 7.21
N LEU A 86 -4.14 3.51 8.27
CA LEU A 86 -3.47 2.81 9.36
C LEU A 86 -3.67 1.30 9.19
N THR A 87 -2.59 0.53 9.30
CA THR A 87 -2.62 -0.92 9.50
C THR A 87 -2.02 -1.25 10.87
N LEU A 88 -2.79 -1.91 11.74
CA LEU A 88 -2.32 -2.41 13.03
C LEU A 88 -1.93 -3.88 12.93
N ILE A 89 -0.82 -4.24 13.53
CA ILE A 89 -0.41 -5.64 13.68
C ILE A 89 -1.05 -6.18 14.96
N LEU A 90 -2.04 -7.03 14.79
CA LEU A 90 -2.85 -7.58 15.88
C LEU A 90 -2.63 -9.09 16.05
N GLU A 91 -2.73 -9.56 17.28
CA GLU A 91 -2.65 -10.98 17.62
C GLU A 91 -3.99 -11.68 17.36
N LYS A 92 -3.98 -12.83 16.68
CA LYS A 92 -5.18 -13.63 16.47
C LYS A 92 -5.67 -14.21 17.81
N ASN A 93 -6.96 -14.14 18.03
CA ASN A 93 -7.59 -14.86 19.14
C ASN A 93 -7.80 -16.35 18.79
N LYS A 94 -8.21 -17.15 19.77
CA LYS A 94 -8.42 -18.60 19.59
C LYS A 94 -9.57 -18.96 18.65
N GLN A 95 -10.49 -18.04 18.38
CA GLN A 95 -11.68 -18.23 17.55
C GLN A 95 -11.47 -17.74 16.11
N SER A 96 -10.28 -17.16 15.81
CA SER A 96 -9.98 -16.60 14.51
C SER A 96 -10.06 -17.65 13.39
N LEU A 97 -10.87 -17.36 12.38
CA LEU A 97 -11.02 -18.16 11.16
C LEU A 97 -10.03 -17.76 10.06
N ILE A 98 -9.21 -16.75 10.31
CA ILE A 98 -8.24 -16.23 9.34
C ILE A 98 -7.21 -17.32 8.96
N SER A 99 -7.06 -17.57 7.67
CA SER A 99 -6.11 -18.54 7.14
C SER A 99 -4.69 -18.31 7.70
N PRO A 100 -4.02 -19.32 8.26
CA PRO A 100 -2.65 -19.19 8.75
C PRO A 100 -1.66 -18.70 7.68
N LEU A 101 -1.90 -19.07 6.41
CA LEU A 101 -1.06 -18.69 5.29
C LEU A 101 -0.97 -17.16 5.10
N LEU A 102 -2.01 -16.40 5.49
CA LEU A 102 -2.04 -14.94 5.39
C LEU A 102 -0.88 -14.27 6.14
N SER A 103 -0.47 -14.86 7.26
CA SER A 103 0.59 -14.35 8.15
C SER A 103 1.86 -15.21 8.15
N ASN A 104 2.04 -16.08 7.15
CA ASN A 104 3.13 -17.05 7.14
C ASN A 104 3.17 -17.89 8.44
N ASN A 105 2.01 -18.40 8.85
CA ASN A 105 1.78 -19.19 10.07
C ASN A 105 2.12 -18.47 11.40
N LYS A 106 2.33 -17.15 11.37
CA LYS A 106 2.51 -16.35 12.58
C LYS A 106 1.18 -16.01 13.22
N ASN A 107 1.20 -15.73 14.53
CA ASN A 107 -0.01 -15.37 15.26
C ASN A 107 -0.45 -13.91 15.07
N HIS A 108 0.36 -13.08 14.41
CA HIS A 108 0.10 -11.67 14.20
C HIS A 108 -0.24 -11.38 12.74
N VAL A 109 -1.25 -10.55 12.51
CA VAL A 109 -1.76 -10.17 11.19
C VAL A 109 -1.92 -8.65 11.12
N GLY A 110 -1.60 -8.06 9.96
CA GLY A 110 -1.93 -6.66 9.69
C GLY A 110 -3.42 -6.50 9.42
N CYS A 111 -4.11 -5.68 10.21
CA CYS A 111 -5.55 -5.40 10.12
C CYS A 111 -5.78 -3.94 9.76
N ARG A 112 -6.80 -3.66 8.94
CA ARG A 112 -7.12 -2.32 8.49
C ARG A 112 -8.61 -2.15 8.22
N ILE A 113 -9.13 -0.94 8.45
CA ILE A 113 -10.44 -0.47 7.97
C ILE A 113 -10.14 0.66 6.97
N PRO A 114 -10.32 0.46 5.65
CA PRO A 114 -9.99 1.47 4.65
C PRO A 114 -11.00 2.63 4.65
N ASN A 115 -10.56 3.85 4.34
CA ASN A 115 -11.45 5.01 4.19
C ASN A 115 -11.82 5.20 2.72
N ASN A 116 -12.63 4.29 2.19
CA ASN A 116 -13.14 4.36 0.83
C ASN A 116 -14.56 3.77 0.81
N GLU A 117 -15.53 4.52 0.32
CA GLU A 117 -16.95 4.13 0.34
C GLU A 117 -17.24 2.81 -0.39
N ILE A 118 -16.57 2.58 -1.53
CA ILE A 118 -16.75 1.34 -2.31
C ILE A 118 -16.21 0.14 -1.53
N SER A 119 -15.02 0.28 -0.94
CA SER A 119 -14.43 -0.78 -0.12
C SER A 119 -15.28 -1.07 1.11
N LEU A 120 -15.73 -0.04 1.82
CA LEU A 120 -16.56 -0.21 3.01
C LEU A 120 -17.90 -0.85 2.66
N SER A 121 -18.54 -0.43 1.55
CA SER A 121 -19.77 -1.04 1.06
C SER A 121 -19.58 -2.52 0.70
N LEU A 122 -18.48 -2.88 0.04
CA LEU A 122 -18.15 -4.27 -0.27
C LEU A 122 -17.92 -5.08 1.02
N LEU A 123 -17.07 -4.57 1.92
CA LEU A 123 -16.74 -5.24 3.18
C LEU A 123 -17.94 -5.45 4.09
N SER A 124 -18.90 -4.50 4.10
CA SER A 124 -20.09 -4.55 4.95
C SER A 124 -21.11 -5.61 4.56
N ILE A 125 -21.09 -6.08 3.31
CA ILE A 125 -22.04 -7.11 2.82
C ILE A 125 -21.43 -8.53 2.82
N LEU A 126 -20.18 -8.66 3.27
CA LEU A 126 -19.48 -9.95 3.42
C LEU A 126 -19.54 -10.43 4.88
N ASP A 127 -19.58 -11.76 5.06
CA ASP A 127 -19.48 -12.43 6.36
C ASP A 127 -18.05 -12.87 6.70
N PHE A 128 -17.08 -12.44 5.89
CA PHE A 128 -15.65 -12.68 6.06
C PHE A 128 -14.84 -11.43 5.68
N PRO A 129 -13.64 -11.24 6.24
CA PRO A 129 -12.77 -10.14 5.85
C PRO A 129 -12.02 -10.45 4.55
N ILE A 130 -11.53 -9.40 3.87
CA ILE A 130 -10.76 -9.53 2.63
C ILE A 130 -9.26 -9.42 2.94
N ALA A 131 -8.50 -10.45 2.61
CA ALA A 131 -7.04 -10.36 2.56
C ALA A 131 -6.63 -9.70 1.25
N ALA A 132 -5.94 -8.56 1.30
CA ALA A 132 -5.54 -7.85 0.09
C ALA A 132 -4.17 -7.17 0.23
N PRO A 133 -3.17 -7.56 -0.56
CA PRO A 133 -2.01 -6.74 -0.90
C PRO A 133 -2.39 -5.70 -1.98
N SER A 134 -1.47 -4.77 -2.30
CA SER A 134 -1.63 -3.83 -3.42
C SER A 134 -1.85 -4.55 -4.76
N ALA A 135 -2.64 -3.97 -5.67
CA ALA A 135 -2.96 -4.56 -6.98
C ALA A 135 -1.83 -4.32 -8.00
N ASN A 136 -0.72 -5.05 -7.85
CA ASN A 136 0.44 -5.06 -8.75
C ASN A 136 1.11 -6.43 -8.70
N ILE A 137 1.86 -6.79 -9.73
CA ILE A 137 2.79 -7.93 -9.67
C ILE A 137 3.88 -7.63 -8.63
N ALA A 138 4.36 -8.65 -7.93
CA ALA A 138 5.38 -8.47 -6.88
C ALA A 138 6.56 -7.63 -7.38
N THR A 139 7.12 -6.81 -6.51
CA THR A 139 8.19 -5.84 -6.75
C THR A 139 7.85 -4.63 -7.63
N ARG A 140 6.74 -4.63 -8.38
CA ARG A 140 6.33 -3.53 -9.26
C ARG A 140 5.66 -2.39 -8.49
N THR A 141 5.48 -1.24 -9.16
CA THR A 141 4.75 -0.07 -8.63
C THR A 141 3.31 -0.41 -8.30
N SER A 142 2.78 0.13 -7.20
CA SER A 142 1.39 -0.07 -6.81
C SER A 142 0.43 0.67 -7.76
N ALA A 143 -0.73 0.07 -8.04
CA ALA A 143 -1.75 0.72 -8.84
C ALA A 143 -2.57 1.71 -7.99
N THR A 144 -2.66 2.96 -8.41
CA THR A 144 -3.49 4.00 -7.80
C THR A 144 -4.75 4.29 -8.62
N SER A 145 -4.89 3.65 -9.77
CA SER A 145 -6.09 3.64 -10.61
C SER A 145 -6.11 2.38 -11.48
N ILE A 146 -7.27 2.05 -12.04
CA ILE A 146 -7.40 0.91 -12.97
C ILE A 146 -6.51 1.08 -14.21
N LYS A 147 -6.24 2.31 -14.64
CA LYS A 147 -5.34 2.61 -15.77
C LYS A 147 -3.90 2.15 -15.52
N ASN A 148 -3.51 2.05 -14.26
CA ASN A 148 -2.15 1.70 -13.83
C ASN A 148 -2.00 0.20 -13.48
N LEU A 149 -3.04 -0.61 -13.68
CA LEU A 149 -2.96 -2.04 -13.46
C LEU A 149 -2.01 -2.70 -14.48
N ASP A 150 -1.21 -3.62 -13.97
CA ASP A 150 -0.41 -4.51 -14.81
C ASP A 150 -1.35 -5.32 -15.74
N TYR A 151 -0.95 -5.50 -17.00
CA TYR A 151 -1.78 -6.21 -17.98
C TYR A 151 -2.16 -7.62 -17.54
N LYS A 152 -1.30 -8.31 -16.76
CA LYS A 152 -1.56 -9.64 -16.22
C LYS A 152 -2.70 -9.69 -15.20
N LEU A 153 -3.06 -8.54 -14.61
CA LEU A 153 -4.15 -8.43 -13.64
C LEU A 153 -5.46 -7.96 -14.27
N LYS A 154 -5.46 -7.52 -15.53
CA LYS A 154 -6.64 -6.94 -16.19
C LYS A 154 -7.80 -7.91 -16.41
N GLU A 155 -7.54 -9.22 -16.40
CA GLU A 155 -8.57 -10.26 -16.52
C GLU A 155 -9.30 -10.53 -15.19
N ILE A 156 -8.75 -10.04 -14.07
CA ILE A 156 -9.39 -10.15 -12.76
C ILE A 156 -10.49 -9.11 -12.68
N PHE A 157 -11.65 -9.52 -12.19
CA PHE A 157 -12.76 -8.59 -11.97
C PHE A 157 -12.33 -7.41 -11.09
N TYR A 158 -12.65 -6.21 -11.49
CA TYR A 158 -12.32 -5.00 -10.74
C TYR A 158 -13.51 -4.06 -10.57
N ILE A 159 -13.50 -3.32 -9.48
CA ILE A 159 -14.41 -2.20 -9.26
C ILE A 159 -13.61 -0.92 -9.51
N ASP A 160 -14.02 -0.14 -10.51
CA ASP A 160 -13.39 1.15 -10.80
C ASP A 160 -13.94 2.23 -9.85
N GLY A 161 -13.11 2.70 -8.95
CA GLY A 161 -13.41 3.81 -8.01
C GLY A 161 -12.62 5.08 -8.33
N GLY A 162 -12.08 5.21 -9.54
CA GLY A 162 -11.24 6.35 -9.92
C GLY A 162 -9.81 6.23 -9.34
N SER A 163 -9.19 7.36 -9.06
CA SER A 163 -7.84 7.41 -8.49
C SER A 163 -7.86 7.40 -6.96
N SER A 164 -6.96 6.63 -6.36
CA SER A 164 -6.74 6.64 -4.90
C SER A 164 -6.24 8.01 -4.44
N VAL A 165 -6.86 8.58 -3.43
CA VAL A 165 -6.63 9.99 -3.03
C VAL A 165 -5.32 10.24 -2.30
N LEU A 166 -4.72 9.22 -1.66
CA LEU A 166 -3.45 9.35 -0.92
C LEU A 166 -2.22 8.93 -1.75
N GLY A 167 -2.37 7.96 -2.64
CA GLY A 167 -1.32 7.55 -3.58
C GLY A 167 -0.18 6.71 -3.00
N LEU A 168 -0.08 6.52 -1.68
CA LEU A 168 0.90 5.68 -0.99
C LEU A 168 0.17 4.67 -0.10
N GLU A 169 0.80 3.54 0.20
CA GLU A 169 0.24 2.49 1.06
C GLU A 169 0.01 2.96 2.49
N SER A 170 -0.75 2.18 3.26
CA SER A 170 -0.98 2.40 4.69
C SER A 170 0.30 2.32 5.51
N THR A 171 0.38 3.08 6.57
CA THR A 171 1.41 2.96 7.60
C THR A 171 1.13 1.73 8.45
N VAL A 172 2.14 0.87 8.65
CA VAL A 172 2.02 -0.36 9.45
C VAL A 172 2.62 -0.14 10.81
N ILE A 173 1.82 -0.35 11.84
CA ILE A 173 2.16 -0.08 13.24
C ILE A 173 1.93 -1.33 14.08
N GLN A 174 2.83 -1.55 15.02
CA GLN A 174 2.65 -2.43 16.16
C GLN A 174 2.71 -1.62 17.45
N THR A 175 1.71 -1.73 18.31
CA THR A 175 1.68 -1.04 19.59
C THR A 175 2.69 -1.63 20.58
N THR A 176 3.16 -0.79 21.50
CA THR A 176 4.04 -1.15 22.63
C THR A 176 3.43 -0.61 23.93
N ASN A 177 4.02 -0.93 25.06
CA ASN A 177 3.51 -0.43 26.35
C ASN A 177 3.49 1.12 26.41
N ASN A 178 4.49 1.80 25.81
CA ASN A 178 4.64 3.25 25.91
C ASN A 178 4.31 4.00 24.61
N GLY A 179 3.90 3.32 23.55
CA GLY A 179 3.63 3.97 22.26
C GLY A 179 3.53 2.97 21.11
N CYS A 180 4.36 3.12 20.08
CA CYS A 180 4.28 2.22 18.93
C CYS A 180 5.61 2.08 18.17
N LYS A 181 5.73 0.97 17.44
CA LYS A 181 6.75 0.73 16.43
C LYS A 181 6.14 0.89 15.04
N ILE A 182 6.75 1.70 14.20
CA ILE A 182 6.41 1.81 12.79
C ILE A 182 7.23 0.77 12.03
N LEU A 183 6.54 -0.24 11.51
CA LEU A 183 7.15 -1.34 10.75
C LEU A 183 7.23 -1.03 9.25
N ARG A 184 6.40 -0.11 8.76
CA ARG A 184 6.43 0.41 7.40
C ARG A 184 5.91 1.84 7.38
N LEU A 185 6.69 2.77 6.85
CA LEU A 185 6.22 4.11 6.54
C LEU A 185 5.12 4.06 5.47
N GLY A 186 4.13 4.93 5.57
CA GLY A 186 2.99 5.01 4.65
C GLY A 186 2.34 6.38 4.65
N SER A 187 1.06 6.44 4.27
CA SER A 187 0.32 7.70 4.14
C SER A 187 -0.02 8.39 5.48
N LEU A 188 -0.03 7.65 6.60
CA LEU A 188 -0.12 8.25 7.94
C LEU A 188 1.30 8.56 8.41
N THR A 189 1.63 9.84 8.60
CA THR A 189 2.98 10.27 8.95
C THR A 189 3.28 10.14 10.45
N ILE A 190 4.56 10.18 10.81
CA ILE A 190 4.99 10.22 12.23
C ILE A 190 4.45 11.49 12.90
N GLU A 191 4.47 12.56 12.16
CA GLU A 191 3.99 13.89 12.59
C GLU A 191 2.50 13.86 12.92
N ASP A 192 1.67 13.17 12.11
CA ASP A 192 0.24 12.98 12.38
C ASP A 192 -0.01 12.19 13.66
N ILE A 193 0.77 11.12 13.88
CA ILE A 193 0.65 10.30 15.09
C ILE A 193 1.05 11.14 16.32
N LYS A 194 2.18 11.84 16.24
CA LYS A 194 2.67 12.69 17.35
C LYS A 194 1.72 13.85 17.70
N MET A 195 1.05 14.41 16.71
CA MET A 195 0.06 15.46 16.91
C MET A 195 -1.13 14.96 17.75
N LYS A 196 -1.57 13.71 17.53
CA LYS A 196 -2.68 13.09 18.28
C LYS A 196 -2.23 12.48 19.61
N PHE A 197 -1.03 11.92 19.62
CA PHE A 197 -0.45 11.20 20.76
C PHE A 197 0.95 11.73 21.08
N PRO A 198 1.07 12.97 21.64
CA PRO A 198 2.37 13.62 21.85
C PRO A 198 3.28 12.89 22.85
N LYS A 199 2.69 12.06 23.73
CA LYS A 199 3.43 11.27 24.73
C LYS A 199 3.86 9.88 24.23
N TYR A 200 3.48 9.49 23.00
CA TYR A 200 3.89 8.19 22.46
C TYR A 200 5.39 8.15 22.15
N GLU A 201 6.04 7.11 22.60
CA GLU A 201 7.35 6.70 22.11
C GLU A 201 7.18 6.05 20.74
N ILE A 202 7.69 6.71 19.70
CA ILE A 202 7.57 6.22 18.32
C ILE A 202 8.95 5.77 17.83
N ASN A 203 9.10 4.48 17.60
CA ASN A 203 10.31 3.87 17.05
C ASN A 203 10.05 3.41 15.59
N ILE A 204 11.01 3.60 14.71
CA ILE A 204 10.98 3.05 13.35
C ILE A 204 11.79 1.76 13.37
N GLU A 205 11.12 0.63 13.13
CA GLU A 205 11.75 -0.69 13.04
C GLU A 205 11.46 -1.28 11.67
N GLN A 206 12.42 -1.17 10.76
CA GLN A 206 12.31 -1.80 9.44
C GLN A 206 12.54 -3.31 9.60
N SER A 207 11.47 -4.05 9.94
CA SER A 207 11.54 -5.49 10.07
C SER A 207 11.02 -6.18 8.80
N ASN A 208 11.62 -7.33 8.46
CA ASN A 208 11.15 -8.21 7.38
C ASN A 208 9.77 -8.83 7.67
N VAL A 209 9.10 -8.42 8.75
CA VAL A 209 7.81 -8.96 9.21
C VAL A 209 6.64 -8.21 8.64
N SER A 210 6.83 -6.98 8.13
CA SER A 210 5.72 -6.18 7.57
C SER A 210 5.65 -6.29 6.04
N PRO A 211 4.44 -6.23 5.45
CA PRO A 211 4.27 -6.23 4.00
C PRO A 211 5.04 -5.08 3.34
N GLY A 212 5.83 -5.37 2.29
CA GLY A 212 6.53 -4.34 1.51
C GLY A 212 7.94 -3.99 1.99
N ASN A 213 8.52 -4.71 2.96
CA ASN A 213 9.89 -4.46 3.47
C ASN A 213 11.00 -5.19 2.71
N GLN A 214 10.73 -5.76 1.55
CA GLN A 214 11.77 -6.33 0.68
C GLN A 214 12.71 -5.22 0.19
N LEU A 215 14.01 -5.53 0.05
CA LEU A 215 15.03 -4.60 -0.43
C LEU A 215 14.64 -4.01 -1.79
N LYS A 216 14.21 -4.85 -2.74
CA LYS A 216 13.68 -4.44 -4.04
C LYS A 216 12.16 -4.49 -4.02
N HIS A 217 11.52 -3.34 -4.08
CA HIS A 217 10.07 -3.20 -4.10
C HIS A 217 9.67 -1.86 -4.76
N TYR A 218 8.42 -1.75 -5.22
CA TYR A 218 7.87 -0.53 -5.83
C TYR A 218 8.60 -0.08 -7.10
N SER A 219 9.29 -1.02 -7.78
CA SER A 219 10.20 -0.71 -8.87
C SER A 219 9.49 -0.62 -10.23
N PRO A 220 9.72 0.43 -11.02
CA PRO A 220 9.45 0.39 -12.45
C PRO A 220 10.33 -0.65 -13.16
N ILE A 221 10.10 -0.89 -14.45
CA ILE A 221 10.97 -1.75 -15.29
C ILE A 221 12.32 -1.09 -15.48
N LYS A 222 12.28 0.22 -15.73
CA LYS A 222 13.46 1.02 -15.99
C LYS A 222 14.24 1.34 -14.73
N PRO A 223 15.57 1.42 -14.79
CA PRO A 223 16.38 1.79 -13.64
C PRO A 223 16.06 3.20 -13.18
N ILE A 224 16.11 3.39 -11.85
CA ILE A 224 15.91 4.68 -11.20
C ILE A 224 17.24 5.20 -10.65
N ARG A 225 17.53 6.49 -10.84
CA ARG A 225 18.54 7.27 -10.12
C ARG A 225 17.85 8.31 -9.26
N ILE A 226 18.14 8.33 -7.97
CA ILE A 226 17.54 9.25 -7.00
C ILE A 226 18.47 10.38 -6.62
N ASN A 227 17.92 11.49 -6.13
CA ASN A 227 18.65 12.66 -5.64
C ASN A 227 19.63 13.21 -6.70
N VAL A 228 19.17 13.29 -7.96
CA VAL A 228 20.04 13.72 -9.05
C VAL A 228 20.19 15.24 -9.07
N ASP A 229 21.36 15.68 -9.45
CA ASP A 229 21.74 17.08 -9.72
C ASP A 229 21.89 17.37 -11.23
N PHE A 230 21.89 16.32 -12.08
CA PHE A 230 21.87 16.40 -13.54
C PHE A 230 21.16 15.22 -14.18
N ILE A 231 20.68 15.40 -15.40
CA ILE A 231 19.98 14.38 -16.18
C ILE A 231 20.93 13.82 -17.24
N LYS A 232 21.05 12.48 -17.32
CA LYS A 232 21.81 11.81 -18.37
C LYS A 232 21.04 11.81 -19.68
N LYS A 233 21.76 11.67 -20.79
CA LYS A 233 21.15 11.46 -22.11
C LYS A 233 20.17 10.27 -22.06
N ASN A 234 19.00 10.43 -22.65
CA ASN A 234 17.94 9.43 -22.70
C ASN A 234 17.30 9.03 -21.34
N GLU A 235 17.47 9.80 -20.27
CA GLU A 235 16.67 9.65 -19.06
C GLU A 235 15.43 10.56 -19.09
N THR A 236 14.35 10.10 -18.47
CA THR A 236 13.18 10.94 -18.12
C THR A 236 13.39 11.56 -16.75
N LEU A 237 12.63 12.61 -16.42
CA LEU A 237 12.71 13.29 -15.13
C LEU A 237 11.41 13.18 -14.35
N LEU A 238 11.50 12.66 -13.13
CA LEU A 238 10.52 12.83 -12.08
C LEU A 238 10.99 13.96 -11.16
N ASN A 239 10.37 15.12 -11.33
CA ASN A 239 10.77 16.35 -10.65
C ASN A 239 9.93 16.63 -9.40
N PHE A 240 10.40 17.53 -8.54
CA PHE A 240 9.68 18.04 -7.36
C PHE A 240 10.06 19.50 -7.10
N GLY A 241 9.08 20.36 -6.84
CA GLY A 241 9.28 21.78 -6.62
C GLY A 241 9.80 22.52 -7.86
N VAL A 242 10.36 23.69 -7.64
CA VAL A 242 10.96 24.52 -8.68
C VAL A 242 12.48 24.34 -8.66
N ASN A 243 13.05 23.89 -9.77
CA ASN A 243 14.49 23.76 -9.97
C ASN A 243 14.83 23.85 -11.48
N LYS A 244 16.14 23.76 -11.83
CA LYS A 244 16.62 23.90 -13.22
C LYS A 244 16.76 22.55 -13.96
N LEU A 245 16.40 21.42 -13.33
CA LEU A 245 16.51 20.12 -13.96
C LEU A 245 15.49 19.98 -15.09
N THR A 246 15.94 19.45 -16.21
CA THR A 246 15.08 19.19 -17.38
C THR A 246 15.59 17.98 -18.15
N SER A 247 14.68 17.21 -18.71
CA SER A 247 14.95 16.11 -19.63
C SER A 247 14.39 16.44 -21.01
N ASN A 248 15.12 16.08 -22.06
CA ASN A 248 14.65 16.20 -23.44
C ASN A 248 13.62 15.16 -23.86
N ILE A 249 13.35 14.14 -23.01
CA ILE A 249 12.39 13.06 -23.31
C ILE A 249 11.04 13.38 -22.69
N LYS A 250 10.97 13.40 -21.35
CA LYS A 250 9.75 13.69 -20.61
C LYS A 250 10.06 14.17 -19.20
N ASN A 251 9.34 15.21 -18.79
CA ASN A 251 9.39 15.79 -17.45
C ASN A 251 8.01 15.69 -16.82
N LEU A 252 7.93 15.10 -15.61
CA LEU A 252 6.75 15.15 -14.77
C LEU A 252 7.16 15.69 -13.42
N ASN A 253 6.42 16.67 -12.91
CA ASN A 253 6.70 17.26 -11.60
C ASN A 253 5.65 16.81 -10.61
N LEU A 254 6.06 16.12 -9.57
CA LEU A 254 5.19 15.58 -8.52
C LEU A 254 4.33 16.67 -7.86
N SER A 255 4.94 17.84 -7.61
CA SER A 255 4.25 19.07 -7.18
C SER A 255 5.15 20.27 -7.47
N ILE A 256 4.75 21.16 -8.37
CA ILE A 256 5.47 22.40 -8.67
C ILE A 256 5.56 23.30 -7.44
N LYS A 257 4.49 23.29 -6.59
CA LYS A 257 4.43 24.08 -5.35
C LYS A 257 5.24 23.46 -4.20
N GLY A 258 5.88 22.31 -4.39
CA GLY A 258 6.60 21.61 -3.31
C GLY A 258 5.68 20.98 -2.25
N ASN A 259 4.41 20.72 -2.58
CA ASN A 259 3.46 20.10 -1.66
C ASN A 259 3.65 18.57 -1.66
N LEU A 260 3.87 18.00 -0.48
CA LEU A 260 4.12 16.56 -0.33
C LEU A 260 2.85 15.69 -0.48
N SER A 261 1.66 16.24 -0.23
CA SER A 261 0.40 15.53 -0.48
C SER A 261 0.13 15.39 -1.97
N ASP A 262 0.36 16.45 -2.76
CA ASP A 262 0.29 16.37 -4.23
C ASP A 262 1.31 15.38 -4.76
N ALA A 263 2.53 15.40 -4.20
CA ALA A 263 3.61 14.50 -4.59
C ALA A 263 3.25 13.03 -4.31
N SER A 264 2.66 12.75 -3.16
CA SER A 264 2.16 11.43 -2.78
C SER A 264 1.09 10.93 -3.76
N TYR A 265 0.09 11.75 -4.05
CA TYR A 265 -0.99 11.44 -5.00
C TYR A 265 -0.47 11.10 -6.40
N ASN A 266 0.51 11.87 -6.89
CA ASN A 266 1.07 11.73 -8.23
C ASN A 266 2.12 10.62 -8.36
N PHE A 267 2.70 10.16 -7.25
CA PHE A 267 3.93 9.38 -7.22
C PHE A 267 3.92 8.15 -8.12
N TYR A 268 3.05 7.18 -7.85
CA TYR A 268 3.01 5.95 -8.65
C TYR A 268 2.49 6.17 -10.06
N ASN A 269 1.52 7.07 -10.23
CA ASN A 269 0.99 7.39 -11.56
C ASN A 269 2.10 7.95 -12.46
N TYR A 270 2.89 8.91 -11.97
CA TYR A 270 3.96 9.52 -12.75
C TYR A 270 5.13 8.56 -12.99
N LEU A 271 5.48 7.73 -12.01
CA LEU A 271 6.45 6.65 -12.22
C LEU A 271 6.00 5.70 -13.34
N ASN A 272 4.73 5.28 -13.35
CA ASN A 272 4.19 4.42 -14.41
C ASN A 272 4.22 5.11 -15.79
N ILE A 273 3.86 6.39 -15.87
CA ILE A 273 3.92 7.15 -17.13
C ILE A 273 5.36 7.25 -17.65
N LEU A 274 6.33 7.52 -16.77
CA LEU A 274 7.74 7.62 -17.15
C LEU A 274 8.34 6.26 -17.53
N ASP A 275 7.95 5.19 -16.82
CA ASP A 275 8.39 3.82 -17.11
C ASP A 275 7.93 3.32 -18.50
N ASN A 276 6.78 3.80 -18.97
CA ASN A 276 6.22 3.47 -20.28
C ASN A 276 6.77 4.34 -21.44
N THR A 277 7.67 5.28 -21.17
CA THR A 277 8.33 6.06 -22.24
C THR A 277 9.52 5.32 -22.83
N ASN A 278 9.92 5.68 -24.05
CA ASN A 278 11.17 5.16 -24.64
C ASN A 278 12.38 5.91 -24.06
N CYS A 279 12.87 5.45 -22.90
CA CYS A 279 14.01 6.06 -22.19
C CYS A 279 14.93 4.98 -21.62
N SER A 280 16.15 5.33 -21.27
CA SER A 280 17.14 4.44 -20.64
C SER A 280 16.98 4.32 -19.13
N GLY A 281 16.27 5.25 -18.48
CA GLY A 281 16.07 5.29 -17.05
C GLY A 281 15.26 6.50 -16.60
N ILE A 282 14.95 6.53 -15.31
CA ILE A 282 14.19 7.60 -14.65
C ILE A 282 15.11 8.30 -13.66
N ALA A 283 15.41 9.58 -13.90
CA ALA A 283 16.09 10.45 -12.95
C ALA A 283 15.07 11.09 -12.02
N VAL A 284 15.34 11.12 -10.72
CA VAL A 284 14.44 11.68 -9.70
C VAL A 284 15.14 12.81 -8.96
N ALA A 285 14.56 13.99 -9.00
CA ALA A 285 15.02 15.16 -8.26
C ALA A 285 14.94 14.91 -6.72
N PRO A 286 15.73 15.63 -5.90
CA PRO A 286 15.63 15.53 -4.44
C PRO A 286 14.23 15.87 -3.93
N ILE A 287 13.74 15.07 -2.98
CA ILE A 287 12.47 15.26 -2.27
C ILE A 287 12.78 15.45 -0.79
N PRO A 288 12.18 16.43 -0.08
CA PRO A 288 12.43 16.68 1.34
C PRO A 288 12.15 15.43 2.20
N ASP A 289 13.06 15.12 3.15
CA ASP A 289 12.95 13.95 4.03
C ASP A 289 12.14 14.26 5.30
N GLN A 290 10.90 14.73 5.11
CA GLN A 290 9.95 15.05 6.18
C GLN A 290 8.53 14.64 5.79
N GLY A 291 7.68 14.36 6.76
CA GLY A 291 6.28 13.96 6.53
C GLY A 291 6.16 12.84 5.48
N LEU A 292 5.28 13.04 4.48
CA LEU A 292 5.11 12.09 3.36
C LEU A 292 6.37 11.93 2.50
N GLY A 293 7.28 12.91 2.51
CA GLY A 293 8.56 12.82 1.79
C GLY A 293 9.44 11.68 2.29
N LYS A 294 9.42 11.37 3.59
CA LYS A 294 10.11 10.18 4.15
C LYS A 294 9.59 8.90 3.52
N THR A 295 8.27 8.79 3.35
CA THR A 295 7.64 7.62 2.72
C THR A 295 7.99 7.53 1.24
N ILE A 296 7.95 8.64 0.51
CA ILE A 296 8.33 8.67 -0.92
C ILE A 296 9.80 8.28 -1.08
N ASN A 297 10.70 8.84 -0.25
CA ASN A 297 12.14 8.52 -0.29
C ASN A 297 12.41 7.04 0.05
N ASP A 298 11.71 6.45 1.02
CA ASP A 298 11.80 5.00 1.30
C ASP A 298 11.39 4.17 0.06
N ARG A 299 10.29 4.55 -0.63
CA ARG A 299 9.84 3.88 -1.85
C ARG A 299 10.85 4.00 -2.98
N LEU A 300 11.40 5.19 -3.19
CA LEU A 300 12.43 5.46 -4.21
C LEU A 300 13.72 4.69 -3.93
N LYS A 301 14.16 4.64 -2.68
CA LYS A 301 15.34 3.86 -2.26
C LYS A 301 15.17 2.36 -2.58
N ARG A 302 13.99 1.79 -2.28
CA ARG A 302 13.68 0.38 -2.62
C ARG A 302 13.54 0.17 -4.13
N ALA A 303 12.97 1.13 -4.85
CA ALA A 303 12.81 1.06 -6.29
C ALA A 303 14.15 1.17 -7.05
N SER A 304 15.14 1.88 -6.47
CA SER A 304 16.48 2.05 -7.06
C SER A 304 17.45 0.93 -6.68
N TYR A 305 17.04 -0.01 -5.78
CA TYR A 305 17.89 -1.10 -5.35
C TYR A 305 18.25 -2.00 -6.54
N LYS A 306 19.54 -2.22 -6.73
CA LYS A 306 20.09 -3.16 -7.72
C LYS A 306 20.43 -4.44 -6.98
N ASP A 307 19.94 -5.58 -7.48
CA ASP A 307 20.47 -6.86 -7.03
C ASP A 307 21.93 -6.91 -7.48
N ASP A 308 22.87 -6.97 -6.54
CA ASP A 308 24.26 -7.29 -6.85
C ASP A 308 24.25 -8.68 -7.50
N LYS A 309 24.58 -8.71 -8.79
CA LYS A 309 24.72 -9.95 -9.57
C LYS A 309 26.05 -10.59 -9.26
#